data_d99dc0051a6d3a0ac42121ef86147ab3
#
_entry.id   d99dc0051a6d3a0ac42121ef86147ab3
#
_cell.length_a   1.000
_cell.length_b   1.000
_cell.length_c   1.000
_cell.angle_alpha   90.00
_cell.angle_beta   90.00
_cell.angle_gamma   90.00
#
_symmetry.space_group_name_H-M   'P 1'
#
loop_
_entity.id
_entity.type
_entity.pdbx_description
1 polymer ?
#
loop_
_entity_poly.entity_id
_entity_poly.type
_entity_poly.pdbx_seq_one_letter_code
_entity_poly.pdbx_strand_id
1 'polypeptide(L)'
;MKKYYIIFIIIFIIFAFFIWFYKKEDKPNVSYKTEKLKKGTIQEQVSATGTIMPVSNILIGASVSGIIKQIFVDFNDPVKKGQILALIDPEPFIAQVEQAKANLLMAEANLEKAKVALLEAENNYKRNKRLFEEKLISESEYERFFVNYQSAIAQVKEANAKIVQLKAVLKQAQTNLNYTQIRSPVNGIVISRNIEVGQTVTASFQTPTLFQIAEDLSKMQIHTNVDEADIGKIKTGQKAYFTVDAYPGKIYEGKVVQIRNAPNIVQNVVTYNVIISVNNQEMKLKPGMTAQVTILTEKKENVFIVKNSALRVNPNVKTEQKFFTKSGIWILKNNEPFRIEVDTGISDNDYLEIISNELKEDMNVIVEVINKENKKRSLKF
;
A
#
# COMPACT_ATOMS: atom_id res chain seq x y z
N MET A 1 97.80 -19.18 23.85
CA MET A 1 96.78 -18.16 23.87
C MET A 1 96.31 -17.68 22.44
N LYS A 2 97.21 -17.58 21.45
CA LYS A 2 96.79 -17.11 20.09
C LYS A 2 95.77 -17.98 19.34
N LYS A 3 95.77 -19.31 19.56
CA LYS A 3 94.85 -20.23 18.87
C LYS A 3 93.37 -20.06 19.31
N TYR A 4 93.09 -19.71 20.54
CA TYR A 4 91.70 -19.52 21.03
C TYR A 4 91.09 -18.21 20.56
N TYR A 5 91.91 -17.16 20.29
CA TYR A 5 91.43 -15.87 19.71
C TYR A 5 90.94 -16.02 18.28
N ILE A 6 91.59 -16.85 17.49
CA ILE A 6 91.24 -17.12 16.10
C ILE A 6 89.88 -17.86 16.05
N ILE A 7 89.70 -18.88 16.94
CA ILE A 7 88.40 -19.60 17.01
C ILE A 7 87.28 -18.70 17.45
N PHE A 8 87.51 -17.75 18.37
CA PHE A 8 86.50 -16.82 18.83
C PHE A 8 86.06 -15.82 17.70
N ILE A 9 87.02 -15.36 16.90
CA ILE A 9 86.73 -14.44 15.73
C ILE A 9 85.92 -15.20 14.67
N ILE A 10 86.24 -16.50 14.39
CA ILE A 10 85.48 -17.26 13.41
C ILE A 10 84.06 -17.52 13.89
N ILE A 11 83.82 -17.82 15.15
CA ILE A 11 82.50 -18.01 15.73
C ILE A 11 81.68 -16.66 15.67
N PHE A 12 82.36 -15.53 15.93
CA PHE A 12 81.74 -14.25 15.88
C PHE A 12 81.32 -13.81 14.43
N ILE A 13 82.18 -14.16 13.46
CA ILE A 13 81.85 -13.92 12.03
C ILE A 13 80.69 -14.82 11.57
N ILE A 14 80.65 -16.09 11.97
CA ILE A 14 79.58 -17.02 11.68
C ILE A 14 78.27 -16.55 12.35
N PHE A 15 78.34 -16.08 13.59
CA PHE A 15 77.21 -15.55 14.32
C PHE A 15 76.68 -14.21 13.71
N ALA A 16 77.59 -13.32 13.28
CA ALA A 16 77.20 -12.09 12.57
C ALA A 16 76.59 -12.36 11.19
N PHE A 17 77.14 -13.38 10.47
CA PHE A 17 76.58 -13.85 9.20
C PHE A 17 75.21 -14.51 9.38
N PHE A 18 75.01 -15.24 10.46
CA PHE A 18 73.75 -15.87 10.82
C PHE A 18 72.69 -14.82 11.19
N ILE A 19 73.07 -13.79 11.93
CA ILE A 19 72.20 -12.65 12.24
C ILE A 19 71.85 -11.88 10.97
N TRP A 20 72.84 -11.63 10.08
CA TRP A 20 72.60 -10.95 8.79
C TRP A 20 71.69 -11.79 7.86
N PHE A 21 71.85 -13.10 7.82
CA PHE A 21 71.03 -14.05 7.04
C PHE A 21 69.60 -14.18 7.60
N TYR A 22 69.44 -14.19 8.92
CA TYR A 22 68.14 -14.23 9.57
C TYR A 22 67.40 -12.90 9.51
N LYS A 23 68.10 -11.78 9.32
CA LYS A 23 67.53 -10.47 9.23
C LYS A 23 67.04 -10.10 7.82
N LYS A 24 67.10 -11.04 6.87
CA LYS A 24 66.49 -10.86 5.55
C LYS A 24 64.97 -10.98 5.72
N GLU A 25 64.33 -9.86 6.04
CA GLU A 25 62.90 -9.77 6.10
C GLU A 25 62.34 -10.24 4.74
N ASP A 26 61.62 -11.35 4.73
CA ASP A 26 60.80 -11.77 3.62
C ASP A 26 59.74 -10.68 3.41
N LYS A 27 59.95 -9.82 2.43
CA LYS A 27 58.87 -8.93 1.97
C LYS A 27 57.73 -9.82 1.50
N PRO A 28 56.53 -9.71 2.08
CA PRO A 28 55.42 -10.52 1.66
C PRO A 28 55.22 -10.33 0.15
N ASN A 29 55.22 -11.46 -0.59
CA ASN A 29 55.09 -11.44 -2.06
C ASN A 29 53.61 -11.20 -2.43
N VAL A 30 53.14 -9.99 -2.14
CA VAL A 30 51.78 -9.53 -2.34
C VAL A 30 51.71 -8.81 -3.67
N SER A 31 50.77 -9.19 -4.54
CA SER A 31 50.46 -8.46 -5.76
C SER A 31 49.09 -7.80 -5.62
N TYR A 32 48.98 -6.61 -6.17
CA TYR A 32 47.77 -5.82 -6.10
C TYR A 32 47.09 -5.82 -7.46
N LYS A 33 45.80 -6.12 -7.48
CA LYS A 33 44.97 -5.88 -8.66
C LYS A 33 44.44 -4.44 -8.60
N THR A 34 44.76 -3.66 -9.59
CA THR A 34 44.40 -2.25 -9.64
C THR A 34 43.41 -1.98 -10.76
N GLU A 35 42.57 -0.98 -10.56
CA GLU A 35 41.69 -0.44 -11.58
C GLU A 35 41.93 1.08 -11.69
N LYS A 36 41.92 1.61 -12.91
CA LYS A 36 42.10 3.06 -13.12
C LYS A 36 40.88 3.81 -12.64
N LEU A 37 41.12 4.82 -11.82
CA LEU A 37 40.09 5.77 -11.40
C LEU A 37 39.57 6.53 -12.61
N LYS A 38 38.24 6.46 -12.82
CA LYS A 38 37.57 7.11 -13.94
C LYS A 38 36.36 7.89 -13.44
N LYS A 39 35.98 8.91 -14.19
CA LYS A 39 34.68 9.54 -14.02
C LYS A 39 33.63 8.77 -14.81
N GLY A 40 32.45 8.65 -14.23
CA GLY A 40 31.34 7.95 -14.83
C GLY A 40 29.99 8.47 -14.34
N THR A 41 28.96 7.81 -14.81
CA THR A 41 27.60 8.00 -14.31
C THR A 41 27.29 6.86 -13.34
N ILE A 42 26.77 7.22 -12.18
CA ILE A 42 26.29 6.28 -11.18
C ILE A 42 24.82 6.54 -10.86
N GLN A 43 24.06 5.49 -10.64
CA GLN A 43 22.63 5.57 -10.33
C GLN A 43 22.32 4.75 -9.08
N GLU A 44 21.84 5.43 -8.05
CA GLU A 44 21.33 4.74 -6.88
C GLU A 44 19.92 4.23 -7.16
N GLN A 45 19.64 3.02 -6.72
CA GLN A 45 18.36 2.36 -6.95
C GLN A 45 17.91 1.62 -5.69
N VAL A 46 16.60 1.61 -5.47
CA VAL A 46 15.95 0.83 -4.41
C VAL A 46 15.14 -0.28 -5.05
N SER A 47 15.42 -1.52 -4.66
CA SER A 47 14.69 -2.70 -5.13
C SER A 47 13.68 -3.13 -4.07
N ALA A 48 12.45 -3.36 -4.50
CA ALA A 48 11.36 -3.77 -3.61
C ALA A 48 10.36 -4.64 -4.37
N THR A 49 9.52 -5.37 -3.65
CA THR A 49 8.44 -6.15 -4.23
C THR A 49 7.10 -5.46 -4.03
N GLY A 50 6.20 -5.66 -4.97
CA GLY A 50 4.87 -5.08 -4.89
C GLY A 50 3.81 -5.93 -5.58
N THR A 51 2.55 -5.57 -5.37
CA THR A 51 1.39 -6.22 -5.99
C THR A 51 0.71 -5.26 -6.95
N ILE A 52 0.41 -5.74 -8.15
CA ILE A 52 -0.31 -4.97 -9.16
C ILE A 52 -1.79 -4.97 -8.82
N MET A 53 -2.38 -3.77 -8.77
CA MET A 53 -3.80 -3.58 -8.49
C MET A 53 -4.41 -2.54 -9.42
N PRO A 54 -5.72 -2.57 -9.70
CA PRO A 54 -6.38 -1.48 -10.40
C PRO A 54 -6.39 -0.23 -9.52
N VAL A 55 -6.43 0.95 -10.14
CA VAL A 55 -6.48 2.23 -9.42
C VAL A 55 -7.76 2.33 -8.58
N SER A 56 -8.89 1.87 -9.13
CA SER A 56 -10.18 1.82 -8.44
C SER A 56 -10.64 0.36 -8.37
N ASN A 57 -10.83 -0.13 -7.14
CA ASN A 57 -11.26 -1.47 -6.84
C ASN A 57 -12.39 -1.41 -5.82
N ILE A 58 -13.59 -1.79 -6.24
CA ILE A 58 -14.81 -1.66 -5.45
C ILE A 58 -15.26 -3.04 -4.97
N LEU A 59 -15.37 -3.17 -3.66
CA LEU A 59 -15.87 -4.35 -3.00
C LEU A 59 -17.37 -4.20 -2.77
N ILE A 60 -18.17 -5.13 -3.26
CA ILE A 60 -19.63 -5.14 -3.15
C ILE A 60 -20.05 -6.25 -2.19
N GLY A 61 -20.78 -5.87 -1.14
CA GLY A 61 -21.36 -6.76 -0.15
C GLY A 61 -22.90 -6.71 -0.19
N ALA A 62 -23.56 -7.48 0.69
CA ALA A 62 -25.01 -7.48 0.87
C ALA A 62 -25.40 -6.44 1.94
N SER A 63 -26.46 -5.67 1.66
CA SER A 63 -27.07 -4.76 2.65
C SER A 63 -28.23 -5.40 3.43
N VAL A 64 -28.74 -6.54 2.95
CA VAL A 64 -29.77 -7.36 3.61
C VAL A 64 -29.36 -8.84 3.59
N SER A 65 -29.82 -9.58 4.59
CA SER A 65 -29.56 -11.03 4.70
C SER A 65 -30.60 -11.82 3.94
N GLY A 66 -30.19 -12.91 3.27
CA GLY A 66 -31.10 -13.79 2.56
C GLY A 66 -30.37 -14.82 1.70
N ILE A 67 -31.09 -15.58 0.93
CA ILE A 67 -30.54 -16.60 0.02
C ILE A 67 -30.38 -16.00 -1.36
N ILE A 68 -29.25 -16.26 -2.02
CA ILE A 68 -29.00 -15.84 -3.41
C ILE A 68 -29.92 -16.67 -4.33
N LYS A 69 -30.87 -15.99 -4.95
CA LYS A 69 -31.85 -16.62 -5.87
C LYS A 69 -31.29 -16.74 -7.28
N GLN A 70 -30.55 -15.72 -7.73
CA GLN A 70 -30.00 -15.68 -9.08
C GLN A 70 -28.75 -14.78 -9.15
N ILE A 71 -27.82 -15.13 -10.06
CA ILE A 71 -26.61 -14.35 -10.39
C ILE A 71 -26.68 -14.05 -11.89
N PHE A 72 -26.41 -12.80 -12.27
CA PHE A 72 -26.56 -12.31 -13.65
C PHE A 72 -25.24 -12.03 -14.34
N VAL A 73 -24.11 -12.11 -13.62
CA VAL A 73 -22.77 -11.79 -14.12
C VAL A 73 -21.78 -12.82 -13.64
N ASP A 74 -20.71 -13.03 -14.42
CA ASP A 74 -19.64 -13.94 -14.07
C ASP A 74 -18.27 -13.21 -14.10
N PHE A 75 -17.19 -13.95 -13.85
CA PHE A 75 -15.82 -13.42 -13.89
C PHE A 75 -15.52 -12.79 -15.26
N ASN A 76 -14.84 -11.66 -15.25
CA ASN A 76 -14.43 -10.86 -16.40
C ASN A 76 -15.58 -10.22 -17.20
N ASP A 77 -16.83 -10.31 -16.74
CA ASP A 77 -17.94 -9.64 -17.41
C ASP A 77 -17.86 -8.12 -17.25
N PRO A 78 -18.10 -7.36 -18.33
CA PRO A 78 -18.25 -5.91 -18.26
C PRO A 78 -19.59 -5.56 -17.65
N VAL A 79 -19.59 -4.63 -16.69
CA VAL A 79 -20.80 -4.17 -15.99
C VAL A 79 -20.95 -2.68 -16.07
N LYS A 80 -22.21 -2.22 -16.07
CA LYS A 80 -22.56 -0.79 -16.05
C LYS A 80 -23.05 -0.39 -14.67
N LYS A 81 -22.87 0.89 -14.33
CA LYS A 81 -23.46 1.48 -13.13
C LYS A 81 -24.97 1.25 -13.07
N GLY A 82 -25.47 0.71 -11.94
CA GLY A 82 -26.86 0.37 -11.73
C GLY A 82 -27.27 -1.02 -12.26
N GLN A 83 -26.43 -1.72 -13.01
CA GLN A 83 -26.70 -3.07 -13.49
C GLN A 83 -26.83 -4.05 -12.31
N ILE A 84 -27.84 -4.93 -12.36
CA ILE A 84 -28.04 -5.96 -11.35
C ILE A 84 -26.99 -7.05 -11.57
N LEU A 85 -26.29 -7.40 -10.49
CA LEU A 85 -25.24 -8.44 -10.45
C LEU A 85 -25.81 -9.75 -9.91
N ALA A 86 -26.61 -9.65 -8.85
CA ALA A 86 -27.26 -10.79 -8.22
C ALA A 86 -28.58 -10.37 -7.57
N LEU A 87 -29.43 -11.34 -7.32
CA LEU A 87 -30.72 -11.18 -6.67
C LEU A 87 -30.77 -12.07 -5.43
N ILE A 88 -30.97 -11.47 -4.27
CA ILE A 88 -31.36 -12.13 -3.03
C ILE A 88 -32.86 -12.43 -3.13
N ASP A 89 -33.33 -13.55 -2.58
CA ASP A 89 -34.74 -13.89 -2.63
C ASP A 89 -35.63 -12.74 -2.11
N PRO A 90 -36.45 -12.12 -2.97
CA PRO A 90 -37.23 -10.95 -2.63
C PRO A 90 -38.54 -11.27 -1.91
N GLU A 91 -39.01 -12.54 -1.94
CA GLU A 91 -40.35 -12.91 -1.46
C GLU A 91 -40.65 -12.49 -0.01
N PRO A 92 -39.72 -12.67 0.97
CA PRO A 92 -39.95 -12.20 2.34
C PRO A 92 -40.07 -10.69 2.44
N PHE A 93 -39.32 -9.95 1.61
CA PHE A 93 -39.33 -8.49 1.57
C PHE A 93 -40.56 -7.94 0.88
N ILE A 94 -41.06 -8.60 -0.18
CA ILE A 94 -42.33 -8.26 -0.84
C ILE A 94 -43.47 -8.38 0.17
N ALA A 95 -43.54 -9.46 0.92
CA ALA A 95 -44.56 -9.65 1.95
C ALA A 95 -44.51 -8.56 3.04
N GLN A 96 -43.29 -8.10 3.43
CA GLN A 96 -43.14 -6.97 4.37
C GLN A 96 -43.66 -5.65 3.80
N VAL A 97 -43.39 -5.38 2.52
CA VAL A 97 -43.92 -4.20 1.83
C VAL A 97 -45.44 -4.21 1.76
N GLU A 98 -46.05 -5.35 1.41
CA GLU A 98 -47.49 -5.50 1.36
C GLU A 98 -48.13 -5.31 2.73
N GLN A 99 -47.56 -5.89 3.78
CA GLN A 99 -48.02 -5.69 5.16
C GLN A 99 -47.93 -4.21 5.58
N ALA A 100 -46.83 -3.52 5.30
CA ALA A 100 -46.65 -2.11 5.63
C ALA A 100 -47.66 -1.22 4.84
N LYS A 101 -47.91 -1.57 3.58
CA LYS A 101 -48.92 -0.88 2.73
C LYS A 101 -50.35 -1.06 3.27
N ALA A 102 -50.71 -2.27 3.68
CA ALA A 102 -52.01 -2.53 4.28
C ALA A 102 -52.22 -1.76 5.57
N ASN A 103 -51.20 -1.69 6.45
CA ASN A 103 -51.23 -0.91 7.70
C ASN A 103 -51.38 0.60 7.41
N LEU A 104 -50.75 1.13 6.38
CA LEU A 104 -50.92 2.51 5.95
C LEU A 104 -52.34 2.78 5.48
N LEU A 105 -52.91 1.90 4.67
CA LEU A 105 -54.30 2.03 4.18
C LEU A 105 -55.32 2.02 5.32
N MET A 106 -55.14 1.20 6.35
CA MET A 106 -55.98 1.23 7.57
C MET A 106 -55.88 2.57 8.31
N ALA A 107 -54.67 3.16 8.40
CA ALA A 107 -54.48 4.47 9.04
C ALA A 107 -55.10 5.59 8.24
N GLU A 108 -55.07 5.54 6.89
CA GLU A 108 -55.72 6.48 6.01
C GLU A 108 -57.26 6.44 6.17
N ALA A 109 -57.83 5.25 6.29
CA ALA A 109 -59.24 5.06 6.58
C ALA A 109 -59.64 5.61 7.97
N ASN A 110 -58.76 5.42 8.99
CA ASN A 110 -58.98 6.00 10.32
C ASN A 110 -58.92 7.52 10.32
N LEU A 111 -58.02 8.13 9.53
CA LEU A 111 -57.96 9.58 9.35
C LEU A 111 -59.28 10.11 8.75
N GLU A 112 -59.79 9.42 7.74
CA GLU A 112 -61.07 9.83 7.11
C GLU A 112 -62.22 9.76 8.13
N LYS A 113 -62.30 8.71 8.94
CA LYS A 113 -63.24 8.63 10.04
C LYS A 113 -63.11 9.78 11.04
N ALA A 114 -61.89 10.14 11.41
CA ALA A 114 -61.60 11.24 12.32
C ALA A 114 -62.01 12.60 11.71
N LYS A 115 -61.79 12.81 10.42
CA LYS A 115 -62.23 14.02 9.69
C LYS A 115 -63.76 14.17 9.68
N VAL A 116 -64.51 13.07 9.47
CA VAL A 116 -65.96 13.08 9.52
C VAL A 116 -66.47 13.45 10.92
N ALA A 117 -65.85 12.87 11.99
CA ALA A 117 -66.17 13.20 13.37
C ALA A 117 -65.87 14.70 13.70
N LEU A 118 -64.74 15.23 13.15
CA LEU A 118 -64.40 16.64 13.29
C LEU A 118 -65.45 17.55 12.62
N LEU A 119 -65.90 17.20 11.42
CA LEU A 119 -66.94 17.97 10.71
C LEU A 119 -68.26 17.98 11.50
N GLU A 120 -68.65 16.87 12.10
CA GLU A 120 -69.83 16.80 12.97
C GLU A 120 -69.67 17.67 14.20
N ALA A 121 -68.54 17.55 14.94
CA ALA A 121 -68.26 18.35 16.12
C ALA A 121 -68.20 19.86 15.80
N GLU A 122 -67.61 20.25 14.68
CA GLU A 122 -67.54 21.63 14.19
C GLU A 122 -68.91 22.21 13.93
N ASN A 123 -69.79 21.47 13.22
CA ASN A 123 -71.16 21.87 12.93
C ASN A 123 -71.98 22.03 14.23
N ASN A 124 -71.84 21.12 15.17
CA ASN A 124 -72.48 21.17 16.47
C ASN A 124 -71.97 22.37 17.27
N TYR A 125 -70.68 22.62 17.30
CA TYR A 125 -70.10 23.80 17.97
C TYR A 125 -70.60 25.11 17.38
N LYS A 126 -70.57 25.26 16.02
CA LYS A 126 -71.05 26.46 15.34
C LYS A 126 -72.52 26.75 15.59
N ARG A 127 -73.39 25.73 15.65
CA ARG A 127 -74.80 25.83 15.98
C ARG A 127 -75.00 26.28 17.42
N ASN A 128 -74.38 25.63 18.36
CA ASN A 128 -74.53 25.94 19.80
C ASN A 128 -73.86 27.25 20.21
N LYS A 129 -72.85 27.74 19.52
CA LYS A 129 -72.26 29.04 19.68
C LYS A 129 -73.27 30.14 19.40
N ARG A 130 -74.10 30.03 18.28
CA ARG A 130 -75.15 30.96 17.96
C ARG A 130 -76.26 30.96 19.01
N LEU A 131 -76.67 29.77 19.50
CA LEU A 131 -77.69 29.67 20.57
C LEU A 131 -77.19 30.29 21.86
N PHE A 132 -75.90 30.16 22.22
CA PHE A 132 -75.32 30.83 23.40
C PHE A 132 -75.32 32.38 23.22
N GLU A 133 -74.93 32.89 22.05
CA GLU A 133 -74.92 34.30 21.75
C GLU A 133 -76.36 34.89 21.91
N GLU A 134 -77.39 34.10 21.55
CA GLU A 134 -78.85 34.45 21.70
C GLU A 134 -79.34 34.15 23.14
N LYS A 135 -78.47 33.69 24.08
CA LYS A 135 -78.82 33.36 25.50
C LYS A 135 -79.83 32.20 25.63
N LEU A 136 -79.91 31.31 24.65
CA LEU A 136 -80.85 30.18 24.64
C LEU A 136 -80.29 28.90 25.27
N ILE A 137 -78.96 28.81 25.59
CA ILE A 137 -78.31 27.69 26.28
C ILE A 137 -77.40 28.20 27.41
N SER A 138 -77.04 27.33 28.34
CA SER A 138 -76.12 27.63 29.43
C SER A 138 -74.66 27.71 28.98
N GLU A 139 -73.79 28.39 29.74
CA GLU A 139 -72.36 28.46 29.51
C GLU A 139 -71.69 27.06 29.58
N SER A 140 -72.07 26.25 30.55
CA SER A 140 -71.57 24.87 30.69
C SER A 140 -71.90 24.00 29.48
N GLU A 141 -73.04 24.20 28.86
CA GLU A 141 -73.46 23.47 27.63
C GLU A 141 -72.64 23.92 26.39
N TYR A 142 -72.40 25.22 26.26
CA TYR A 142 -71.54 25.76 25.24
C TYR A 142 -70.10 25.25 25.37
N GLU A 143 -69.49 25.30 26.60
CA GLU A 143 -68.16 24.79 26.86
C GLU A 143 -68.04 23.32 26.49
N ARG A 144 -69.03 22.45 26.75
CA ARG A 144 -69.06 21.05 26.36
C ARG A 144 -68.87 20.87 24.87
N PHE A 145 -69.58 21.66 24.03
CA PHE A 145 -69.45 21.57 22.58
C PHE A 145 -68.10 22.09 22.08
N PHE A 146 -67.55 23.13 22.72
CA PHE A 146 -66.21 23.62 22.46
C PHE A 146 -65.12 22.58 22.76
N VAL A 147 -65.18 21.96 23.93
CA VAL A 147 -64.22 20.88 24.30
C VAL A 147 -64.31 19.68 23.33
N ASN A 148 -65.52 19.27 22.97
CA ASN A 148 -65.72 18.20 21.99
C ASN A 148 -65.11 18.53 20.62
N TYR A 149 -65.27 19.76 20.16
CA TYR A 149 -64.64 20.23 18.90
C TYR A 149 -63.10 20.22 18.97
N GLN A 150 -62.53 20.72 20.08
CA GLN A 150 -61.08 20.68 20.29
C GLN A 150 -60.55 19.27 20.38
N SER A 151 -61.27 18.36 21.04
CA SER A 151 -60.93 16.93 21.07
C SER A 151 -60.91 16.29 19.69
N ALA A 152 -61.91 16.61 18.83
CA ALA A 152 -61.96 16.10 17.43
C ALA A 152 -60.79 16.63 16.59
N ILE A 153 -60.37 17.89 16.77
CA ILE A 153 -59.14 18.45 16.14
C ILE A 153 -57.90 17.64 16.56
N ALA A 154 -57.77 17.35 17.85
CA ALA A 154 -56.66 16.59 18.37
C ALA A 154 -56.60 15.15 17.78
N GLN A 155 -57.77 14.49 17.67
CA GLN A 155 -57.89 13.17 17.02
C GLN A 155 -57.44 13.15 15.55
N VAL A 156 -57.80 14.19 14.77
CA VAL A 156 -57.32 14.34 13.37
C VAL A 156 -55.78 14.49 13.33
N LYS A 157 -55.22 15.32 14.26
CA LYS A 157 -53.75 15.45 14.37
C LYS A 157 -53.07 14.14 14.71
N GLU A 158 -53.61 13.36 15.64
CA GLU A 158 -53.12 12.04 16.03
C GLU A 158 -53.15 11.07 14.83
N ALA A 159 -54.29 10.99 14.13
CA ALA A 159 -54.43 10.15 12.94
C ALA A 159 -53.44 10.55 11.82
N ASN A 160 -53.21 11.84 11.60
CA ASN A 160 -52.19 12.33 10.67
C ASN A 160 -50.79 11.92 11.10
N ALA A 161 -50.43 12.05 12.38
CA ALA A 161 -49.11 11.62 12.89
C ALA A 161 -48.91 10.13 12.67
N LYS A 162 -49.96 9.31 12.87
CA LYS A 162 -49.91 7.87 12.61
C LYS A 162 -49.64 7.53 11.14
N ILE A 163 -50.22 8.27 10.19
CA ILE A 163 -49.94 8.13 8.77
C ILE A 163 -48.49 8.44 8.45
N VAL A 164 -47.94 9.53 9.02
CA VAL A 164 -46.52 9.87 8.82
C VAL A 164 -45.61 8.75 9.31
N GLN A 165 -45.90 8.20 10.49
CA GLN A 165 -45.17 7.04 11.04
C GLN A 165 -45.20 5.83 10.10
N LEU A 166 -46.39 5.45 9.62
CA LEU A 166 -46.58 4.26 8.78
C LEU A 166 -46.01 4.45 7.35
N LYS A 167 -46.03 5.67 6.82
CA LYS A 167 -45.29 6.00 5.58
C LYS A 167 -43.79 5.78 5.72
N ALA A 168 -43.20 6.12 6.88
CA ALA A 168 -41.79 5.86 7.14
C ALA A 168 -41.49 4.35 7.20
N VAL A 169 -42.36 3.56 7.85
CA VAL A 169 -42.26 2.09 7.91
C VAL A 169 -42.35 1.48 6.49
N LEU A 170 -43.32 1.93 5.68
CA LEU A 170 -43.45 1.47 4.29
C LEU A 170 -42.20 1.80 3.47
N LYS A 171 -41.66 3.00 3.59
CA LYS A 171 -40.43 3.41 2.91
C LYS A 171 -39.24 2.52 3.32
N GLN A 172 -39.12 2.19 4.60
CA GLN A 172 -38.07 1.28 5.08
C GLN A 172 -38.22 -0.12 4.45
N ALA A 173 -39.40 -0.70 4.41
CA ALA A 173 -39.67 -2.00 3.78
C ALA A 173 -39.33 -1.96 2.27
N GLN A 174 -39.72 -0.90 1.56
CA GLN A 174 -39.37 -0.70 0.15
C GLN A 174 -37.85 -0.58 -0.08
N THR A 175 -37.15 0.08 0.82
CA THR A 175 -35.69 0.21 0.76
C THR A 175 -35.03 -1.16 0.93
N ASN A 176 -35.48 -1.96 1.90
CA ASN A 176 -34.97 -3.33 2.12
C ASN A 176 -35.26 -4.23 0.90
N LEU A 177 -36.43 -4.12 0.28
CA LEU A 177 -36.74 -4.82 -0.97
C LEU A 177 -35.79 -4.41 -2.10
N ASN A 178 -35.48 -3.12 -2.24
CA ASN A 178 -34.52 -2.64 -3.24
C ASN A 178 -33.11 -3.19 -2.99
N TYR A 179 -32.73 -3.39 -1.74
CA TYR A 179 -31.42 -3.97 -1.37
C TYR A 179 -31.30 -5.46 -1.66
N THR A 180 -32.40 -6.16 -1.96
CA THR A 180 -32.32 -7.54 -2.47
C THR A 180 -31.66 -7.60 -3.84
N GLN A 181 -31.71 -6.52 -4.62
CA GLN A 181 -31.04 -6.42 -5.91
C GLN A 181 -29.63 -5.85 -5.70
N ILE A 182 -28.63 -6.71 -5.74
CA ILE A 182 -27.23 -6.30 -5.66
C ILE A 182 -26.82 -5.66 -6.97
N ARG A 183 -26.47 -4.37 -6.96
CA ARG A 183 -26.16 -3.59 -8.16
C ARG A 183 -24.73 -3.06 -8.15
N SER A 184 -24.17 -2.91 -9.35
CA SER A 184 -22.88 -2.25 -9.50
C SER A 184 -23.02 -0.73 -9.27
N PRO A 185 -22.19 -0.13 -8.39
CA PRO A 185 -22.16 1.32 -8.19
C PRO A 185 -21.40 2.07 -9.31
N VAL A 186 -20.61 1.37 -10.13
CA VAL A 186 -19.73 1.91 -11.18
C VAL A 186 -19.82 1.12 -12.48
N ASN A 187 -19.27 1.70 -13.55
CA ASN A 187 -18.92 0.93 -14.75
C ASN A 187 -17.60 0.23 -14.52
N GLY A 188 -17.42 -1.00 -15.00
CA GLY A 188 -16.16 -1.72 -14.82
C GLY A 188 -16.22 -3.18 -15.26
N ILE A 189 -15.29 -3.97 -14.76
CA ILE A 189 -15.16 -5.39 -15.04
C ILE A 189 -15.16 -6.15 -13.71
N VAL A 190 -15.91 -7.26 -13.64
CA VAL A 190 -15.94 -8.16 -12.48
C VAL A 190 -14.60 -8.89 -12.36
N ILE A 191 -13.85 -8.61 -11.28
CA ILE A 191 -12.57 -9.31 -10.99
C ILE A 191 -12.84 -10.63 -10.29
N SER A 192 -13.74 -10.61 -9.29
CA SER A 192 -14.07 -11.81 -8.52
C SER A 192 -15.56 -11.86 -8.17
N ARG A 193 -16.07 -13.09 -8.08
CA ARG A 193 -17.41 -13.46 -7.64
C ARG A 193 -17.25 -14.51 -6.54
N ASN A 194 -17.62 -14.16 -5.32
CA ASN A 194 -17.43 -15.00 -4.14
C ASN A 194 -18.77 -15.49 -3.60
N ILE A 195 -19.74 -15.72 -4.48
CA ILE A 195 -21.08 -16.21 -4.14
C ILE A 195 -21.57 -17.24 -5.16
N GLU A 196 -22.45 -18.12 -4.67
CA GLU A 196 -23.14 -19.13 -5.48
C GLU A 196 -24.66 -19.05 -5.30
N VAL A 197 -25.42 -19.51 -6.32
CA VAL A 197 -26.87 -19.61 -6.22
C VAL A 197 -27.23 -20.60 -5.12
N GLY A 198 -28.22 -20.24 -4.27
CA GLY A 198 -28.60 -21.01 -3.08
C GLY A 198 -27.79 -20.71 -1.83
N GLN A 199 -26.71 -19.97 -1.92
CA GLN A 199 -25.93 -19.57 -0.75
C GLN A 199 -26.65 -18.52 0.09
N THR A 200 -26.61 -18.68 1.42
CA THR A 200 -27.10 -17.67 2.36
C THR A 200 -26.04 -16.60 2.60
N VAL A 201 -26.40 -15.34 2.40
CA VAL A 201 -25.59 -14.17 2.74
C VAL A 201 -26.16 -13.46 3.95
N THR A 202 -25.27 -12.92 4.79
CA THR A 202 -25.66 -12.19 6.01
C THR A 202 -25.11 -10.77 5.98
N ALA A 203 -25.99 -9.80 6.21
CA ALA A 203 -25.62 -8.40 6.41
C ALA A 203 -25.28 -8.18 7.90
N SER A 204 -24.05 -8.53 8.31
CA SER A 204 -23.56 -8.41 9.69
C SER A 204 -22.33 -7.52 9.76
N PHE A 205 -21.72 -7.36 10.95
CA PHE A 205 -20.52 -6.52 11.18
C PHE A 205 -19.34 -6.83 10.24
N GLN A 206 -19.23 -8.05 9.74
CA GLN A 206 -18.26 -8.46 8.70
C GLN A 206 -19.05 -8.92 7.47
N THR A 207 -19.51 -7.95 6.68
CA THR A 207 -20.20 -8.26 5.42
C THR A 207 -19.20 -8.91 4.46
N PRO A 208 -19.43 -10.17 4.02
CA PRO A 208 -18.56 -10.81 3.06
C PRO A 208 -18.58 -10.05 1.73
N THR A 209 -17.41 -9.93 1.09
CA THR A 209 -17.32 -9.40 -0.26
C THR A 209 -17.94 -10.38 -1.23
N LEU A 210 -19.02 -9.99 -1.91
CA LEU A 210 -19.74 -10.80 -2.88
C LEU A 210 -19.13 -10.66 -4.27
N PHE A 211 -18.86 -9.42 -4.68
CA PHE A 211 -18.21 -9.09 -5.95
C PHE A 211 -17.10 -8.09 -5.74
N GLN A 212 -16.11 -8.16 -6.61
CA GLN A 212 -15.04 -7.17 -6.72
C GLN A 212 -15.01 -6.65 -8.14
N ILE A 213 -15.13 -5.33 -8.31
CA ILE A 213 -15.20 -4.67 -9.61
C ILE A 213 -14.04 -3.70 -9.76
N ALA A 214 -13.27 -3.84 -10.84
CA ALA A 214 -12.32 -2.82 -11.28
C ALA A 214 -13.01 -1.86 -12.24
N GLU A 215 -12.85 -0.57 -12.00
CA GLU A 215 -13.43 0.45 -12.87
C GLU A 215 -12.70 0.52 -14.23
N ASP A 216 -11.37 0.46 -14.21
CA ASP A 216 -10.54 0.53 -15.41
C ASP A 216 -9.26 -0.32 -15.23
N LEU A 217 -9.12 -1.37 -16.03
CA LEU A 217 -7.92 -2.22 -16.03
C LEU A 217 -6.79 -1.69 -16.92
N SER A 218 -7.04 -0.64 -17.72
CA SER A 218 -6.00 0.01 -18.51
C SER A 218 -5.04 0.83 -17.65
N LYS A 219 -5.50 1.29 -16.48
CA LYS A 219 -4.74 2.07 -15.51
C LYS A 219 -4.55 1.24 -14.24
N MET A 220 -3.32 0.79 -14.05
CA MET A 220 -2.96 -0.02 -12.91
C MET A 220 -2.01 0.75 -11.99
N GLN A 221 -1.85 0.24 -10.80
CA GLN A 221 -0.86 0.72 -9.83
C GLN A 221 -0.18 -0.47 -9.15
N ILE A 222 1.09 -0.29 -8.78
CA ILE A 222 1.80 -1.26 -7.96
C ILE A 222 1.83 -0.73 -6.54
N HIS A 223 1.35 -1.51 -5.60
CA HIS A 223 1.54 -1.29 -4.18
C HIS A 223 2.84 -1.95 -3.77
N THR A 224 3.90 -1.15 -3.72
CA THR A 224 5.28 -1.60 -3.47
C THR A 224 5.62 -1.43 -2.00
N ASN A 225 6.06 -2.50 -1.33
CA ASN A 225 6.50 -2.44 0.06
C ASN A 225 8.00 -2.14 0.10
N VAL A 226 8.35 -0.96 0.57
CA VAL A 226 9.73 -0.47 0.68
C VAL A 226 10.14 -0.47 2.15
N ASP A 227 11.34 -0.93 2.44
CA ASP A 227 11.88 -0.98 3.79
C ASP A 227 12.11 0.43 4.38
N GLU A 228 11.99 0.54 5.71
CA GLU A 228 12.21 1.80 6.44
C GLU A 228 13.59 2.41 6.16
N ALA A 229 14.62 1.59 5.96
CA ALA A 229 15.97 2.05 5.67
C ALA A 229 16.09 2.80 4.34
N ASP A 230 15.22 2.53 3.37
CA ASP A 230 15.30 3.06 2.01
C ASP A 230 14.22 4.10 1.69
N ILE A 231 13.16 4.20 2.50
CA ILE A 231 12.03 5.09 2.20
C ILE A 231 12.44 6.57 2.14
N GLY A 232 13.45 6.96 2.95
CA GLY A 232 13.98 8.33 2.96
C GLY A 232 14.59 8.80 1.64
N LYS A 233 14.98 7.86 0.76
CA LYS A 233 15.56 8.13 -0.56
C LYS A 233 14.49 8.28 -1.66
N ILE A 234 13.27 7.83 -1.41
CA ILE A 234 12.19 7.81 -2.40
C ILE A 234 11.42 9.11 -2.38
N LYS A 235 11.13 9.64 -3.57
CA LYS A 235 10.34 10.86 -3.77
C LYS A 235 9.30 10.64 -4.86
N THR A 236 8.18 11.34 -4.74
CA THR A 236 7.16 11.36 -5.80
C THR A 236 7.76 11.90 -7.10
N GLY A 237 7.39 11.29 -8.21
CA GLY A 237 7.88 11.68 -9.53
C GLY A 237 9.07 10.86 -10.03
N GLN A 238 9.75 10.08 -9.19
CA GLN A 238 10.85 9.20 -9.61
C GLN A 238 10.36 8.13 -10.58
N LYS A 239 11.24 7.76 -11.50
CA LYS A 239 11.01 6.64 -12.44
C LYS A 239 11.20 5.32 -11.72
N ALA A 240 10.36 4.36 -12.05
CA ALA A 240 10.49 2.99 -11.60
C ALA A 240 10.45 2.05 -12.80
N TYR A 241 11.23 1.00 -12.75
CA TYR A 241 11.18 -0.12 -13.68
C TYR A 241 10.72 -1.34 -12.92
N PHE A 242 9.95 -2.21 -13.58
CA PHE A 242 9.53 -3.43 -12.92
C PHE A 242 9.40 -4.58 -13.92
N THR A 243 9.53 -5.77 -13.39
CA THR A 243 9.28 -7.03 -14.08
C THR A 243 8.19 -7.80 -13.37
N VAL A 244 7.51 -8.66 -14.10
CA VAL A 244 6.53 -9.60 -13.55
C VAL A 244 6.90 -11.01 -13.99
N ASP A 245 6.74 -11.98 -13.10
CA ASP A 245 7.13 -13.37 -13.37
C ASP A 245 6.35 -13.99 -14.52
N ALA A 246 5.13 -13.49 -14.77
CA ALA A 246 4.31 -13.94 -15.91
C ALA A 246 4.89 -13.59 -17.29
N TYR A 247 5.77 -12.59 -17.38
CA TYR A 247 6.40 -12.14 -18.64
C TYR A 247 7.90 -11.93 -18.44
N PRO A 248 8.67 -13.03 -18.33
CA PRO A 248 10.11 -12.96 -18.09
C PRO A 248 10.81 -12.23 -19.23
N GLY A 249 11.73 -11.33 -18.87
CA GLY A 249 12.52 -10.53 -19.81
C GLY A 249 11.83 -9.27 -20.34
N LYS A 250 10.54 -9.02 -20.03
CA LYS A 250 9.88 -7.75 -20.34
C LYS A 250 10.00 -6.78 -19.17
N ILE A 251 10.64 -5.65 -19.42
CA ILE A 251 10.74 -4.55 -18.46
C ILE A 251 9.61 -3.55 -18.75
N TYR A 252 8.87 -3.20 -17.73
CA TYR A 252 7.82 -2.20 -17.78
C TYR A 252 8.28 -0.94 -17.07
N GLU A 253 7.75 0.20 -17.49
CA GLU A 253 8.02 1.48 -16.86
C GLU A 253 6.82 1.94 -16.02
N GLY A 254 7.13 2.59 -14.91
CA GLY A 254 6.16 3.22 -14.04
C GLY A 254 6.74 4.48 -13.40
N LYS A 255 5.91 5.20 -12.65
CA LYS A 255 6.28 6.42 -11.94
C LYS A 255 5.73 6.40 -10.53
N VAL A 256 6.55 6.78 -9.55
CA VAL A 256 6.11 6.96 -8.17
C VAL A 256 5.13 8.14 -8.11
N VAL A 257 3.89 7.85 -7.72
CA VAL A 257 2.82 8.86 -7.61
C VAL A 257 2.49 9.23 -6.18
N GLN A 258 2.71 8.31 -5.23
CA GLN A 258 2.37 8.53 -3.84
C GLN A 258 3.25 7.67 -2.92
N ILE A 259 3.62 8.20 -1.77
CA ILE A 259 4.22 7.48 -0.65
C ILE A 259 3.22 7.56 0.50
N ARG A 260 2.80 6.41 1.04
CA ARG A 260 1.86 6.36 2.16
C ARG A 260 2.62 6.52 3.47
N ASN A 261 2.15 7.43 4.33
CA ASN A 261 2.78 7.71 5.63
C ASN A 261 2.51 6.61 6.68
N ALA A 262 1.43 5.85 6.52
CA ALA A 262 1.12 4.75 7.43
C ALA A 262 2.06 3.58 7.17
N PRO A 263 2.81 3.10 8.17
CA PRO A 263 3.64 1.92 8.03
C PRO A 263 2.78 0.65 7.91
N ASN A 264 3.31 -0.32 7.20
CA ASN A 264 2.80 -1.69 7.19
C ASN A 264 3.77 -2.56 8.00
N ILE A 265 3.31 -3.10 9.13
CA ILE A 265 4.14 -3.91 10.03
C ILE A 265 3.72 -5.37 9.90
N VAL A 266 4.60 -6.19 9.32
CA VAL A 266 4.40 -7.62 9.17
C VAL A 266 5.58 -8.34 9.83
N GLN A 267 5.31 -9.21 10.78
CA GLN A 267 6.33 -9.99 11.50
C GLN A 267 7.47 -9.12 12.07
N ASN A 268 7.14 -7.97 12.64
CA ASN A 268 8.07 -6.96 13.18
C ASN A 268 8.98 -6.29 12.13
N VAL A 269 8.73 -6.47 10.84
CA VAL A 269 9.40 -5.72 9.78
C VAL A 269 8.53 -4.52 9.41
N VAL A 270 9.12 -3.33 9.50
CA VAL A 270 8.45 -2.07 9.14
C VAL A 270 8.71 -1.74 7.68
N THR A 271 7.64 -1.66 6.90
CA THR A 271 7.70 -1.24 5.50
C THR A 271 6.72 -0.10 5.24
N TYR A 272 6.98 0.68 4.20
CA TYR A 272 6.11 1.74 3.72
C TYR A 272 5.59 1.42 2.33
N ASN A 273 4.31 1.71 2.10
CA ASN A 273 3.68 1.43 0.83
C ASN A 273 3.89 2.59 -0.15
N VAL A 274 4.64 2.32 -1.22
CA VAL A 274 4.91 3.25 -2.33
C VAL A 274 4.04 2.87 -3.52
N ILE A 275 3.25 3.81 -4.00
CA ILE A 275 2.33 3.61 -5.12
C ILE A 275 3.02 4.04 -6.41
N ILE A 276 3.10 3.12 -7.35
CA ILE A 276 3.68 3.34 -8.67
C ILE A 276 2.58 3.21 -9.72
N SER A 277 2.36 4.27 -10.48
CA SER A 277 1.40 4.27 -11.59
C SER A 277 1.96 3.52 -12.79
N VAL A 278 1.13 2.68 -13.40
CA VAL A 278 1.49 1.82 -14.52
C VAL A 278 0.43 1.89 -15.60
N ASN A 279 0.85 1.99 -16.84
CA ASN A 279 -0.02 1.91 -18.01
C ASN A 279 -0.15 0.45 -18.48
N ASN A 280 -1.39 -0.03 -18.62
CA ASN A 280 -1.72 -1.40 -19.02
C ASN A 280 -2.64 -1.42 -20.25
N GLN A 281 -2.36 -0.62 -21.27
CA GLN A 281 -3.19 -0.56 -22.48
C GLN A 281 -3.33 -1.92 -23.20
N GLU A 282 -2.30 -2.76 -23.12
CA GLU A 282 -2.32 -4.11 -23.71
C GLU A 282 -3.14 -5.11 -22.85
N MET A 283 -3.72 -4.71 -21.70
CA MET A 283 -4.46 -5.57 -20.77
C MET A 283 -3.71 -6.85 -20.33
N LYS A 284 -2.38 -6.86 -20.43
CA LYS A 284 -1.54 -8.02 -20.07
C LYS A 284 -1.33 -8.14 -18.57
N LEU A 285 -1.23 -7.01 -17.87
CA LEU A 285 -1.08 -7.00 -16.41
C LEU A 285 -2.43 -7.27 -15.77
N LYS A 286 -2.48 -8.28 -14.89
CA LYS A 286 -3.70 -8.68 -14.17
C LYS A 286 -3.61 -8.26 -12.70
N PRO A 287 -4.73 -7.91 -12.07
CA PRO A 287 -4.79 -7.69 -10.62
C PRO A 287 -4.24 -8.89 -9.85
N GLY A 288 -3.46 -8.64 -8.81
CA GLY A 288 -2.84 -9.67 -7.98
C GLY A 288 -1.47 -10.17 -8.47
N MET A 289 -0.98 -9.77 -9.65
CA MET A 289 0.37 -10.13 -10.07
C MET A 289 1.42 -9.51 -9.16
N THR A 290 2.46 -10.28 -8.84
CA THR A 290 3.64 -9.79 -8.13
C THR A 290 4.59 -9.13 -9.12
N ALA A 291 5.11 -7.97 -8.72
CA ALA A 291 6.08 -7.20 -9.49
C ALA A 291 7.37 -7.04 -8.66
N GLN A 292 8.52 -7.24 -9.32
CA GLN A 292 9.81 -6.84 -8.79
C GLN A 292 10.12 -5.45 -9.31
N VAL A 293 10.21 -4.49 -8.41
CA VAL A 293 10.28 -3.06 -8.72
C VAL A 293 11.67 -2.53 -8.38
N THR A 294 12.24 -1.76 -9.29
CA THR A 294 13.48 -0.99 -9.09
C THR A 294 13.17 0.50 -9.28
N ILE A 295 13.25 1.27 -8.21
CA ILE A 295 13.01 2.72 -8.20
C ILE A 295 14.34 3.43 -8.32
N LEU A 296 14.48 4.32 -9.30
CA LEU A 296 15.66 5.17 -9.45
C LEU A 296 15.57 6.35 -8.50
N THR A 297 16.44 6.38 -7.49
CA THR A 297 16.41 7.41 -6.44
C THR A 297 17.26 8.61 -6.78
N GLU A 298 18.50 8.40 -7.17
CA GLU A 298 19.44 9.48 -7.53
C GLU A 298 20.32 9.08 -8.71
N LYS A 299 20.62 10.02 -9.58
CA LYS A 299 21.56 9.86 -10.68
C LYS A 299 22.58 10.99 -10.62
N LYS A 300 23.87 10.64 -10.63
CA LYS A 300 24.97 11.58 -10.75
C LYS A 300 25.83 11.27 -11.95
N GLU A 301 26.20 12.31 -12.66
CA GLU A 301 27.04 12.21 -13.88
C GLU A 301 28.38 12.88 -13.63
N ASN A 302 29.42 12.40 -14.30
CA ASN A 302 30.76 12.95 -14.25
C ASN A 302 31.38 12.97 -12.82
N VAL A 303 31.12 11.94 -12.01
CA VAL A 303 31.66 11.75 -10.67
C VAL A 303 32.71 10.64 -10.66
N PHE A 304 33.68 10.70 -9.73
CA PHE A 304 34.64 9.60 -9.58
C PHE A 304 33.98 8.36 -9.01
N ILE A 305 34.12 7.24 -9.70
CA ILE A 305 33.54 5.97 -9.31
C ILE A 305 34.63 4.91 -9.13
N VAL A 306 34.50 4.11 -8.06
CA VAL A 306 35.36 2.96 -7.78
C VAL A 306 34.51 1.75 -7.47
N LYS A 307 35.08 0.54 -7.67
CA LYS A 307 34.40 -0.67 -7.25
C LYS A 307 34.17 -0.70 -5.74
N ASN A 308 33.03 -1.20 -5.29
CA ASN A 308 32.68 -1.35 -3.88
C ASN A 308 33.75 -2.15 -3.10
N SER A 309 34.48 -3.05 -3.77
CA SER A 309 35.59 -3.80 -3.20
C SER A 309 36.74 -2.92 -2.75
N ALA A 310 37.00 -1.78 -3.42
CA ALA A 310 38.15 -0.91 -3.12
C ALA A 310 38.14 -0.33 -1.69
N LEU A 311 36.97 -0.09 -1.11
CA LEU A 311 36.85 0.36 0.28
C LEU A 311 37.17 -0.72 1.33
N ARG A 312 37.07 -1.99 0.95
CA ARG A 312 37.30 -3.14 1.85
C ARG A 312 38.70 -3.67 1.79
N VAL A 313 39.52 -3.17 0.85
CA VAL A 313 40.93 -3.59 0.71
C VAL A 313 41.72 -3.08 1.88
N ASN A 314 42.44 -3.99 2.55
CA ASN A 314 43.48 -3.66 3.52
C ASN A 314 44.79 -4.30 3.04
N PRO A 315 45.67 -3.53 2.35
CA PRO A 315 46.99 -4.03 2.02
C PRO A 315 47.72 -4.25 3.34
N ASN A 316 48.25 -5.49 3.59
CA ASN A 316 49.07 -5.80 4.75
C ASN A 316 50.35 -4.93 4.75
N VAL A 317 50.20 -3.67 5.04
CA VAL A 317 51.33 -2.77 5.26
C VAL A 317 51.61 -2.78 6.76
N LYS A 318 52.86 -3.03 7.14
CA LYS A 318 53.37 -2.89 8.52
C LYS A 318 53.38 -1.40 8.91
N THR A 319 52.27 -0.75 8.82
CA THR A 319 52.07 0.62 9.35
C THR A 319 51.29 0.45 10.65
N GLU A 320 51.74 1.09 11.72
CA GLU A 320 51.06 1.16 13.02
C GLU A 320 49.53 1.16 12.82
N GLN A 321 48.80 0.35 13.57
CA GLN A 321 47.35 0.29 13.59
C GLN A 321 46.78 1.68 13.97
N LYS A 322 46.88 2.64 13.07
CA LYS A 322 46.10 3.85 13.17
C LYS A 322 44.66 3.48 12.93
N PHE A 323 43.84 3.64 13.94
CA PHE A 323 42.40 3.58 13.80
C PHE A 323 41.98 4.70 12.85
N PHE A 324 41.69 4.34 11.61
CA PHE A 324 41.20 5.30 10.62
C PHE A 324 39.75 5.61 10.93
N THR A 325 39.45 6.85 11.26
CA THR A 325 38.09 7.31 11.58
C THR A 325 37.26 7.62 10.32
N LYS A 326 37.93 7.77 9.17
CA LYS A 326 37.28 8.05 7.88
C LYS A 326 37.45 6.94 6.88
N SER A 327 36.49 6.80 5.97
CA SER A 327 36.61 5.92 4.81
C SER A 327 37.82 6.29 3.95
N GLY A 328 38.44 5.34 3.28
CA GLY A 328 39.59 5.61 2.43
C GLY A 328 39.79 4.52 1.39
N ILE A 329 40.41 4.88 0.31
CA ILE A 329 40.84 3.98 -0.75
C ILE A 329 42.37 3.88 -0.77
N TRP A 330 42.86 2.76 -1.28
CA TRP A 330 44.29 2.56 -1.48
C TRP A 330 44.65 2.71 -2.94
N ILE A 331 45.62 3.56 -3.23
CA ILE A 331 46.18 3.72 -4.57
C ILE A 331 47.59 3.13 -4.61
N LEU A 332 47.98 2.65 -5.80
CA LEU A 332 49.34 2.15 -6.02
C LEU A 332 50.19 3.31 -6.59
N LYS A 333 51.14 3.84 -5.77
CA LYS A 333 52.08 4.87 -6.17
C LYS A 333 53.52 4.34 -6.07
N ASN A 334 54.26 4.37 -7.16
CA ASN A 334 55.64 3.81 -7.20
C ASN A 334 55.72 2.36 -6.68
N ASN A 335 54.70 1.55 -6.97
CA ASN A 335 54.58 0.14 -6.54
C ASN A 335 54.38 -0.04 -5.00
N GLU A 336 54.06 1.05 -4.29
CA GLU A 336 53.71 1.01 -2.85
C GLU A 336 52.26 1.46 -2.65
N PRO A 337 51.50 0.83 -1.73
CA PRO A 337 50.13 1.22 -1.43
C PRO A 337 50.14 2.51 -0.60
N PHE A 338 49.42 3.51 -1.08
CA PHE A 338 49.20 4.80 -0.40
C PHE A 338 47.71 4.99 -0.16
N ARG A 339 47.34 5.37 1.06
CA ARG A 339 45.93 5.58 1.43
C ARG A 339 45.51 7.03 1.19
N ILE A 340 44.37 7.20 0.51
CA ILE A 340 43.68 8.49 0.37
C ILE A 340 42.38 8.44 1.15
N GLU A 341 42.16 9.44 1.99
CA GLU A 341 40.87 9.62 2.67
C GLU A 341 39.85 10.16 1.69
N VAL A 342 38.66 9.54 1.69
CA VAL A 342 37.58 9.90 0.81
C VAL A 342 36.27 9.93 1.56
N ASP A 343 35.39 10.86 1.19
CA ASP A 343 33.99 10.81 1.54
C ASP A 343 33.26 9.97 0.50
N THR A 344 32.27 9.20 0.94
CA THR A 344 31.49 8.31 0.07
C THR A 344 30.16 8.98 -0.29
N GLY A 345 29.81 8.95 -1.56
CA GLY A 345 28.52 9.40 -2.07
C GLY A 345 27.54 8.27 -2.33
N ILE A 346 26.79 8.36 -3.45
CA ILE A 346 25.83 7.32 -3.85
C ILE A 346 26.55 6.06 -4.34
N SER A 347 25.88 4.90 -4.19
CA SER A 347 26.42 3.62 -4.62
C SER A 347 25.38 2.84 -5.44
N ASP A 348 25.87 2.05 -6.38
CA ASP A 348 25.11 1.00 -7.04
C ASP A 348 25.60 -0.39 -6.61
N ASN A 349 25.19 -1.44 -7.32
CA ASN A 349 25.58 -2.82 -6.99
C ASN A 349 27.11 -3.06 -7.09
N ASP A 350 27.79 -2.38 -8.02
CA ASP A 350 29.19 -2.63 -8.37
C ASP A 350 30.14 -1.49 -7.99
N TYR A 351 29.66 -0.26 -8.08
CA TYR A 351 30.44 0.96 -7.95
C TYR A 351 29.93 1.87 -6.84
N LEU A 352 30.82 2.71 -6.35
CA LEU A 352 30.58 3.74 -5.34
C LEU A 352 31.18 5.06 -5.80
N GLU A 353 30.46 6.15 -5.59
CA GLU A 353 30.97 7.51 -5.74
C GLU A 353 31.95 7.82 -4.61
N ILE A 354 33.10 8.36 -4.96
CA ILE A 354 34.09 8.88 -4.00
C ILE A 354 34.38 10.35 -4.24
N ILE A 355 34.51 11.09 -3.13
CA ILE A 355 34.72 12.53 -3.14
C ILE A 355 35.98 12.84 -2.33
N SER A 356 36.98 13.47 -2.97
CA SER A 356 38.15 14.01 -2.31
C SER A 356 38.88 14.99 -3.26
N ASN A 357 39.53 15.98 -2.71
CA ASN A 357 40.33 16.97 -3.50
C ASN A 357 41.64 16.36 -4.04
N GLU A 358 42.07 15.23 -3.54
CA GLU A 358 43.31 14.55 -3.91
C GLU A 358 43.16 13.62 -5.12
N LEU A 359 41.94 13.39 -5.59
CA LEU A 359 41.61 12.45 -6.66
C LEU A 359 41.95 13.06 -8.03
N LYS A 360 42.61 12.27 -8.87
CA LYS A 360 42.87 12.59 -10.28
C LYS A 360 42.45 11.39 -11.14
N GLU A 361 42.06 11.68 -12.38
CA GLU A 361 41.80 10.63 -13.36
C GLU A 361 43.04 9.74 -13.57
N ASP A 362 42.85 8.51 -13.97
CA ASP A 362 43.89 7.50 -14.24
C ASP A 362 44.74 7.05 -13.03
N MET A 363 44.43 7.43 -11.80
CA MET A 363 45.08 6.86 -10.61
C MET A 363 44.76 5.34 -10.51
N ASN A 364 45.75 4.54 -10.18
CA ASN A 364 45.59 3.09 -10.00
C ASN A 364 45.04 2.78 -8.58
N VAL A 365 43.74 2.53 -8.46
CA VAL A 365 43.09 2.17 -7.19
C VAL A 365 43.22 0.65 -6.99
N ILE A 366 43.60 0.23 -5.80
CA ILE A 366 43.71 -1.20 -5.43
C ILE A 366 42.30 -1.71 -5.13
N VAL A 367 41.85 -2.71 -5.90
CA VAL A 367 40.52 -3.33 -5.77
C VAL A 367 40.58 -4.73 -5.15
N GLU A 368 41.76 -5.35 -5.16
CA GLU A 368 41.96 -6.68 -4.61
C GLU A 368 43.45 -6.93 -4.25
N VAL A 369 43.72 -7.66 -3.16
CA VAL A 369 45.03 -8.08 -2.73
C VAL A 369 45.21 -9.55 -3.06
N ILE A 370 46.17 -9.88 -3.91
CA ILE A 370 46.46 -11.26 -4.32
C ILE A 370 47.70 -11.76 -3.55
N ASN A 371 47.49 -12.68 -2.62
CA ASN A 371 48.56 -13.30 -1.88
C ASN A 371 49.08 -14.52 -2.67
N LYS A 372 50.34 -14.49 -3.15
CA LYS A 372 50.91 -15.54 -4.02
C LYS A 372 51.07 -16.90 -3.32
N GLU A 373 51.05 -16.96 -1.99
CA GLU A 373 51.11 -18.22 -1.26
C GLU A 373 49.92 -19.15 -1.47
N ASN A 374 48.75 -18.63 -1.70
CA ASN A 374 47.52 -19.43 -1.91
C ASN A 374 47.46 -20.12 -3.28
N LYS A 375 48.21 -19.64 -4.29
CA LYS A 375 48.20 -20.25 -5.63
C LYS A 375 48.96 -21.58 -5.71
N LYS A 376 49.85 -21.89 -4.75
CA LYS A 376 50.59 -23.18 -4.69
C LYS A 376 49.80 -24.31 -4.01
N ARG A 377 48.73 -23.97 -3.26
CA ARG A 377 47.86 -24.99 -2.61
C ARG A 377 46.69 -25.48 -3.46
N SER A 378 46.24 -24.71 -4.43
CA SER A 378 45.13 -25.10 -5.32
C SER A 378 45.51 -25.94 -6.55
N LEU A 379 46.84 -26.27 -6.71
CA LEU A 379 47.36 -27.12 -7.78
C LEU A 379 47.80 -28.51 -7.30
N LYS A 380 47.41 -28.92 -6.08
CA LYS A 380 47.65 -30.25 -5.53
C LYS A 380 46.37 -30.91 -5.05
N PHE A 381 45.38 -31.04 -5.95
CA PHE A 381 44.31 -32.03 -5.86
C PHE A 381 43.93 -32.46 -7.29
#